data_1a377b81328b2a30642328b423b4ba8e
#
_entry.id   1a377b81328b2a30642328b423b4ba8e
#
_cell.length_a   1.000
_cell.length_b   1.000
_cell.length_c   1.000
_cell.angle_alpha   90.00
_cell.angle_beta   90.00
_cell.angle_gamma   90.00
#
_symmetry.space_group_name_H-M   'P 1'
#
loop_
_entity.id
_entity.type
_entity.pdbx_description
1 polymer ?
#
loop_
_entity_poly.entity_id
_entity_poly.type
_entity_poly.pdbx_seq_one_letter_code
_entity_poly.pdbx_strand_id
1 'polypeptide(L)'
;MKKIFILFLFFVSACGYQPLYKINKDFINLEINEAKLTGNLEISKKIIDKLPYTIDKNNKFLNKIIIQSTKDVIETSKNSKGQVTSYRTVITINFKILNKDGLVLSEKFLKREFSYNSNENKF
;
A
#
# COMPACT_ATOMS: atom_id res chain seq x y z
N MET A 1 29.50 42.41 8.81
CA MET A 1 29.26 41.05 9.30
C MET A 1 27.77 40.74 9.59
N LYS A 2 27.01 41.66 10.18
CA LYS A 2 25.56 41.39 10.45
C LYS A 2 24.70 41.19 9.22
N LYS A 3 25.04 41.76 8.03
CA LYS A 3 24.27 41.62 6.79
C LYS A 3 24.45 40.23 6.13
N ILE A 4 25.60 39.59 6.33
CA ILE A 4 25.89 38.25 5.77
C ILE A 4 25.14 37.18 6.56
N PHE A 5 24.93 37.39 7.86
CA PHE A 5 24.19 36.44 8.70
C PHE A 5 22.70 36.39 8.35
N ILE A 6 22.12 37.50 7.93
CA ILE A 6 20.71 37.54 7.49
C ILE A 6 20.54 36.84 6.16
N LEU A 7 21.50 36.91 5.23
CA LEU A 7 21.47 36.20 3.95
C LEU A 7 21.53 34.68 4.14
N PHE A 8 22.29 34.19 5.14
CA PHE A 8 22.43 32.78 5.44
C PHE A 8 21.13 32.17 6.02
N LEU A 9 20.32 32.98 6.72
CA LEU A 9 19.04 32.55 7.28
C LEU A 9 17.98 32.23 6.22
N PHE A 10 18.08 32.84 5.03
CA PHE A 10 17.16 32.58 3.90
C PHE A 10 17.41 31.25 3.20
N PHE A 11 18.58 30.65 3.33
CA PHE A 11 18.89 29.37 2.69
C PHE A 11 18.38 28.15 3.46
N VAL A 12 17.98 28.31 4.71
CA VAL A 12 17.52 27.19 5.58
C VAL A 12 16.03 26.86 5.39
N SER A 13 15.26 27.75 4.76
CA SER A 13 13.80 27.58 4.56
C SER A 13 13.40 26.81 3.31
N ALA A 14 14.37 26.28 2.53
CA ALA A 14 14.10 25.53 1.30
C ALA A 14 13.97 24.00 1.49
N CYS A 15 13.73 23.51 2.71
CA CYS A 15 13.25 22.15 2.90
C CYS A 15 11.78 22.08 2.47
N GLY A 16 11.54 21.97 1.18
CA GLY A 16 10.24 21.67 0.62
C GLY A 16 9.78 20.27 1.05
N TYR A 17 9.09 20.21 2.19
CA TYR A 17 8.37 19.02 2.59
C TYR A 17 7.24 18.78 1.57
N GLN A 18 7.49 17.95 0.58
CA GLN A 18 6.42 17.47 -0.29
C GLN A 18 5.65 16.39 0.49
N PRO A 19 4.39 16.61 0.84
CA PRO A 19 3.59 15.57 1.47
C PRO A 19 3.48 14.40 0.47
N LEU A 20 3.96 13.23 0.89
CA LEU A 20 3.89 11.96 0.14
C LEU A 20 2.43 11.53 -0.18
N TYR A 21 1.46 12.25 0.36
CA TYR A 21 0.02 12.02 0.21
C TYR A 21 -0.66 13.01 -0.76
N LYS A 22 0.04 13.52 -1.76
CA LYS A 22 -0.65 14.07 -2.90
C LYS A 22 -1.32 12.89 -3.63
N ILE A 23 -2.51 12.52 -3.16
CA ILE A 23 -3.45 11.74 -3.96
C ILE A 23 -3.67 12.61 -5.19
N ASN A 24 -3.07 12.22 -6.30
CA ASN A 24 -3.36 12.85 -7.57
C ASN A 24 -4.86 12.75 -7.75
N LYS A 25 -5.52 13.90 -7.88
CA LYS A 25 -6.97 13.98 -8.09
C LYS A 25 -7.45 13.24 -9.34
N ASP A 26 -6.51 12.82 -10.18
CA ASP A 26 -6.75 12.02 -11.39
C ASP A 26 -7.25 10.59 -11.11
N PHE A 27 -7.16 10.11 -9.84
CA PHE A 27 -7.78 8.87 -9.40
C PHE A 27 -9.20 9.04 -8.83
N ILE A 28 -9.72 10.27 -8.85
CA ILE A 28 -11.07 10.57 -8.35
C ILE A 28 -12.05 10.13 -9.44
N ASN A 29 -12.68 8.99 -9.25
CA ASN A 29 -13.70 8.32 -10.07
C ASN A 29 -13.16 7.29 -11.07
N LEU A 30 -12.41 6.32 -10.59
CA LEU A 30 -12.16 5.13 -11.39
C LEU A 30 -13.46 4.33 -11.51
N GLU A 31 -14.09 4.38 -12.68
CA GLU A 31 -15.22 3.53 -12.99
C GLU A 31 -14.70 2.15 -13.43
N ILE A 32 -15.17 1.10 -12.75
CA ILE A 32 -14.77 -0.28 -13.01
C ILE A 32 -15.99 -1.18 -13.20
N ASN A 33 -15.83 -2.19 -14.04
CA ASN A 33 -16.84 -3.23 -14.22
C ASN A 33 -16.79 -4.24 -13.07
N GLU A 34 -15.58 -4.67 -12.70
CA GLU A 34 -15.36 -5.77 -11.77
C GLU A 34 -14.07 -5.56 -10.95
N ALA A 35 -14.13 -5.93 -9.68
CA ALA A 35 -12.96 -6.07 -8.82
C ALA A 35 -12.75 -7.54 -8.45
N LYS A 36 -11.65 -8.16 -8.89
CA LYS A 36 -11.27 -9.52 -8.54
C LYS A 36 -10.26 -9.52 -7.40
N LEU A 37 -10.62 -10.13 -6.28
CA LEU A 37 -9.78 -10.23 -5.09
C LEU A 37 -9.27 -11.67 -4.95
N THR A 38 -7.96 -11.85 -4.76
CA THR A 38 -7.33 -13.16 -4.60
C THR A 38 -6.30 -13.16 -3.48
N GLY A 39 -5.95 -14.35 -2.96
CA GLY A 39 -5.01 -14.52 -1.86
C GLY A 39 -5.63 -14.21 -0.51
N ASN A 40 -5.03 -13.37 0.30
CA ASN A 40 -5.58 -12.97 1.60
C ASN A 40 -6.75 -11.99 1.41
N LEU A 41 -7.98 -12.52 1.45
CA LEU A 41 -9.19 -11.76 1.16
C LEU A 41 -9.44 -10.61 2.16
N GLU A 42 -9.02 -10.75 3.41
CA GLU A 42 -9.18 -9.69 4.41
C GLU A 42 -8.37 -8.45 4.03
N ILE A 43 -7.11 -8.65 3.65
CA ILE A 43 -6.24 -7.56 3.22
C ILE A 43 -6.76 -6.95 1.91
N SER A 44 -7.10 -7.80 0.93
CA SER A 44 -7.61 -7.34 -0.36
C SER A 44 -8.89 -6.53 -0.22
N LYS A 45 -9.82 -6.94 0.66
CA LYS A 45 -11.04 -6.18 0.97
C LYS A 45 -10.74 -4.83 1.60
N LYS A 46 -9.85 -4.78 2.62
CA LYS A 46 -9.45 -3.52 3.26
C LYS A 46 -8.82 -2.54 2.27
N ILE A 47 -8.14 -3.04 1.24
CA ILE A 47 -7.55 -2.20 0.19
C ILE A 47 -8.66 -1.66 -0.71
N ILE A 48 -9.51 -2.54 -1.26
CA ILE A 48 -10.55 -2.12 -2.21
C ILE A 48 -11.52 -1.13 -1.57
N ASP A 49 -11.91 -1.33 -0.30
CA ASP A 49 -12.83 -0.45 0.44
C ASP A 49 -12.29 0.97 0.64
N LYS A 50 -10.98 1.16 0.48
CA LYS A 50 -10.31 2.46 0.62
C LYS A 50 -10.05 3.15 -0.71
N LEU A 51 -10.24 2.48 -1.81
CA LEU A 51 -10.06 3.07 -3.13
C LEU A 51 -11.30 3.88 -3.53
N PRO A 52 -11.12 5.07 -4.12
CA PRO A 52 -12.21 5.84 -4.67
C PRO A 52 -12.62 5.27 -6.04
N TYR A 53 -13.56 4.36 -6.06
CA TYR A 53 -14.05 3.76 -7.30
C TYR A 53 -15.57 3.59 -7.29
N THR A 54 -16.16 3.50 -8.48
CA THR A 54 -17.57 3.17 -8.68
C THR A 54 -17.67 1.90 -9.51
N ILE A 55 -18.50 0.95 -9.09
CA ILE A 55 -18.72 -0.30 -9.85
C ILE A 55 -19.98 -0.14 -10.68
N ASP A 56 -19.86 -0.27 -12.00
CA ASP A 56 -20.97 -0.48 -12.91
C ASP A 56 -20.84 -1.83 -13.61
N LYS A 57 -21.50 -2.84 -13.03
CA LYS A 57 -21.46 -4.23 -13.56
C LYS A 57 -22.13 -4.37 -14.94
N ASN A 58 -22.98 -3.45 -15.31
CA ASN A 58 -23.70 -3.51 -16.58
C ASN A 58 -22.86 -2.98 -17.74
N ASN A 59 -21.88 -2.17 -17.45
CA ASN A 59 -21.00 -1.57 -18.47
C ASN A 59 -19.74 -2.42 -18.70
N LYS A 60 -19.78 -3.31 -19.69
CA LYS A 60 -18.66 -4.19 -20.06
C LYS A 60 -17.45 -3.47 -20.68
N PHE A 61 -17.58 -2.18 -20.98
CA PHE A 61 -16.50 -1.38 -21.55
C PHE A 61 -15.56 -0.76 -20.51
N LEU A 62 -15.90 -0.90 -19.24
CA LEU A 62 -15.10 -0.39 -18.15
C LEU A 62 -13.90 -1.29 -17.82
N ASN A 63 -12.95 -0.71 -17.11
CA ASN A 63 -11.75 -1.40 -16.65
C ASN A 63 -12.07 -2.42 -15.55
N LYS A 64 -11.16 -3.38 -15.36
CA LYS A 64 -11.21 -4.37 -14.27
C LYS A 64 -10.04 -4.14 -13.33
N ILE A 65 -10.27 -4.33 -12.04
CA ILE A 65 -9.21 -4.32 -11.03
C ILE A 65 -8.96 -5.75 -10.55
N ILE A 66 -7.69 -6.12 -10.45
CA ILE A 66 -7.25 -7.36 -9.78
C ILE A 66 -6.35 -6.98 -8.62
N ILE A 67 -6.70 -7.45 -7.43
CA ILE A 67 -5.87 -7.32 -6.23
C ILE A 67 -5.53 -8.71 -5.74
N GLN A 68 -4.24 -9.01 -5.73
CA GLN A 68 -3.70 -10.23 -5.14
C GLN A 68 -2.86 -9.87 -3.94
N SER A 69 -3.15 -10.44 -2.78
CA SER A 69 -2.40 -10.18 -1.56
C SER A 69 -1.98 -11.46 -0.87
N THR A 70 -0.80 -11.43 -0.23
CA THR A 70 -0.33 -12.50 0.64
C THR A 70 0.05 -11.92 2.00
N LYS A 71 -0.03 -12.76 3.03
CA LYS A 71 0.46 -12.45 4.37
C LYS A 71 1.21 -13.66 4.89
N ASP A 72 2.51 -13.51 5.06
CA ASP A 72 3.39 -14.53 5.60
C ASP A 72 3.87 -14.11 6.98
N VAL A 73 3.82 -15.00 7.96
CA VAL A 73 4.33 -14.79 9.31
C VAL A 73 5.51 -15.73 9.51
N ILE A 74 6.68 -15.17 9.76
CA ILE A 74 7.95 -15.87 9.87
C ILE A 74 8.45 -15.74 11.31
N GLU A 75 8.81 -16.86 11.94
CA GLU A 75 9.50 -16.87 13.21
C GLU A 75 10.93 -16.36 13.02
N THR A 76 11.33 -15.34 13.79
CA THR A 76 12.66 -14.72 13.62
C THR A 76 13.61 -14.96 14.75
N SER A 77 13.11 -15.23 15.98
CA SER A 77 13.95 -15.51 17.14
C SER A 77 13.31 -16.52 18.07
N LYS A 78 14.18 -17.30 18.76
CA LYS A 78 13.78 -18.24 19.80
C LYS A 78 14.64 -18.04 21.05
N ASN A 79 14.07 -18.26 22.24
CA ASN A 79 14.84 -18.27 23.49
C ASN A 79 15.60 -19.58 23.66
N SER A 80 16.38 -19.71 24.77
CA SER A 80 17.15 -20.91 25.10
C SER A 80 16.29 -22.16 25.31
N LYS A 81 14.97 -22.01 25.54
CA LYS A 81 14.01 -23.10 25.68
C LYS A 81 13.32 -23.47 24.37
N GLY A 82 13.73 -22.85 23.23
CA GLY A 82 13.14 -23.09 21.91
C GLY A 82 11.80 -22.38 21.65
N GLN A 83 11.31 -21.54 22.56
CA GLN A 83 10.08 -20.80 22.39
C GLN A 83 10.31 -19.58 21.50
N VAL A 84 9.38 -19.30 20.58
CA VAL A 84 9.47 -18.16 19.68
C VAL A 84 9.29 -16.86 20.47
N THR A 85 10.25 -15.96 20.29
CA THR A 85 10.28 -14.64 20.97
C THR A 85 9.96 -13.48 20.05
N SER A 86 10.13 -13.66 18.75
CA SER A 86 9.77 -12.63 17.77
C SER A 86 9.33 -13.21 16.44
N TYR A 87 8.51 -12.42 15.74
CA TYR A 87 7.96 -12.73 14.44
C TYR A 87 8.22 -11.58 13.47
N ARG A 88 8.26 -11.92 12.19
CA ARG A 88 8.21 -10.96 11.08
C ARG A 88 6.99 -11.27 10.23
N THR A 89 6.14 -10.29 10.02
CA THR A 89 5.05 -10.38 9.05
C THR A 89 5.48 -9.69 7.76
N VAL A 90 5.29 -10.39 6.65
CA VAL A 90 5.51 -9.89 5.30
C VAL A 90 4.16 -9.82 4.59
N ILE A 91 3.79 -8.64 4.13
CA ILE A 91 2.59 -8.43 3.33
C ILE A 91 3.03 -8.04 1.93
N THR A 92 2.53 -8.79 0.95
CA THR A 92 2.76 -8.52 -0.47
C THR A 92 1.44 -8.27 -1.16
N ILE A 93 1.39 -7.25 -2.01
CA ILE A 93 0.21 -6.87 -2.77
C ILE A 93 0.62 -6.69 -4.23
N ASN A 94 -0.06 -7.36 -5.12
CA ASN A 94 0.00 -7.10 -6.56
C ASN A 94 -1.33 -6.50 -7.00
N PHE A 95 -1.28 -5.29 -7.52
CA PHE A 95 -2.43 -4.52 -7.98
C PHE A 95 -2.35 -4.33 -9.48
N LYS A 96 -3.38 -4.75 -10.22
CA LYS A 96 -3.47 -4.63 -11.67
C LYS A 96 -4.75 -3.96 -12.10
N ILE A 97 -4.64 -3.09 -13.10
CA ILE A 97 -5.77 -2.54 -13.83
C ILE A 97 -5.72 -3.10 -15.25
N LEU A 98 -6.81 -3.70 -15.67
CA LEU A 98 -6.98 -4.27 -17.01
C LEU A 98 -8.02 -3.44 -17.76
N ASN A 99 -7.80 -3.25 -19.07
CA ASN A 99 -8.84 -2.72 -19.94
C ASN A 99 -9.93 -3.76 -20.23
N LYS A 100 -10.94 -3.37 -21.00
CA LYS A 100 -12.03 -4.26 -21.45
C LYS A 100 -11.55 -5.54 -22.18
N ASP A 101 -10.42 -5.43 -22.88
CA ASP A 101 -9.85 -6.53 -23.69
C ASP A 101 -8.92 -7.44 -22.87
N GLY A 102 -8.76 -7.17 -21.57
CA GLY A 102 -7.91 -7.91 -20.67
C GLY A 102 -6.42 -7.52 -20.71
N LEU A 103 -6.07 -6.44 -21.41
CA LEU A 103 -4.70 -5.94 -21.44
C LEU A 103 -4.39 -5.15 -20.16
N VAL A 104 -3.20 -5.37 -19.61
CA VAL A 104 -2.73 -4.68 -18.40
C VAL A 104 -2.42 -3.22 -18.73
N LEU A 105 -3.20 -2.30 -18.16
CA LEU A 105 -2.97 -0.86 -18.26
C LEU A 105 -1.96 -0.39 -17.20
N SER A 106 -2.02 -0.97 -16.02
CA SER A 106 -1.13 -0.63 -14.91
C SER A 106 -0.95 -1.83 -14.00
N GLU A 107 0.27 -2.02 -13.52
CA GLU A 107 0.60 -3.02 -12.51
C GLU A 107 1.50 -2.41 -11.46
N LYS A 108 1.19 -2.65 -10.18
CA LYS A 108 2.01 -2.22 -9.05
C LYS A 108 2.19 -3.35 -8.06
N PHE A 109 3.44 -3.57 -7.70
CA PHE A 109 3.84 -4.50 -6.67
C PHE A 109 4.28 -3.74 -5.43
N LEU A 110 3.69 -4.08 -4.28
CA LEU A 110 3.99 -3.49 -2.99
C LEU A 110 4.37 -4.59 -2.01
N LYS A 111 5.46 -4.40 -1.29
CA LYS A 111 5.89 -5.28 -0.22
C LYS A 111 6.15 -4.46 1.04
N ARG A 112 5.61 -4.92 2.18
CA ARG A 112 5.88 -4.33 3.49
C ARG A 112 6.20 -5.43 4.50
N GLU A 113 7.15 -5.14 5.36
CA GLU A 113 7.60 -6.03 6.42
C GLU A 113 7.55 -5.27 7.75
N PHE A 114 7.15 -5.96 8.81
CA PHE A 114 7.23 -5.46 10.17
C PHE A 114 7.51 -6.62 11.13
N SER A 115 8.31 -6.34 12.14
CA SER A 115 8.69 -7.31 13.17
C SER A 115 8.04 -6.92 14.50
N TYR A 116 7.69 -7.92 15.30
CA TYR A 116 7.10 -7.72 16.62
C TYR A 116 7.50 -8.87 17.56
N ASN A 117 7.46 -8.60 18.87
CA ASN A 117 7.77 -9.58 19.89
C ASN A 117 6.53 -10.39 20.27
N SER A 118 6.72 -11.67 20.60
CA SER A 118 5.62 -12.58 20.97
C SER A 118 4.83 -12.13 22.19
N ASN A 119 5.42 -11.30 23.06
CA ASN A 119 4.79 -10.78 24.27
C ASN A 119 3.81 -9.61 24.02
N GLU A 120 3.83 -9.01 22.84
CA GLU A 120 2.97 -7.85 22.50
C GLU A 120 1.59 -8.28 21.97
N ASN A 121 1.38 -9.58 21.72
CA ASN A 121 0.14 -10.11 21.14
C ASN A 121 -0.77 -10.84 22.13
N LYS A 122 -0.83 -10.38 23.40
CA LYS A 122 -1.82 -10.86 24.35
C LYS A 122 -3.04 -9.91 24.44
N PHE A 123 -3.60 -9.58 23.28
CA PHE A 123 -4.91 -8.92 23.22
C PHE A 123 -5.74 -9.49 22.07
#